data_337d254eb7381877371820037355136b
#
_entry.id   337d254eb7381877371820037355136b
#
_cell.length_a   1.000
_cell.length_b   1.000
_cell.length_c   1.000
_cell.angle_alpha   90.00
_cell.angle_beta   90.00
_cell.angle_gamma   90.00
#
_symmetry.space_group_name_H-M   'P 1'
#
loop_
_entity.id
_entity.type
_entity.pdbx_description
1 polymer ?
#
loop_
_entity_poly.entity_id
_entity_poly.type
_entity_poly.pdbx_seq_one_letter_code
_entity_poly.pdbx_strand_id
1 'polypeptide(L)'
;IMYLIRYQGPQWFEPQTYFGNNTLKDIYDYEPVQADWKPEYASLLMGVQASMWTEFCNKPEDVDYLVFPRLAALAEIAWTQPEKKDWTSFLKAMDIYNEHLTAKGIVYARSMYNIQHTVTPEDGALKVKLECIRPDAEIHYTTDGSEPIATSPLYKEKLAVKETLNLKSATFVKGRQMGKTLTLPVRWNLATAKPVSGCNPNEKLLTNGIRGSLKYSDFEWCSWTNNDSISFTIDMEKMEKVNTFTIGCITSYGMAVHKPRLIEIAVSGDNKTFDKAGERTFTPEEIFREGNYIEDISISLGGVETRYIRVTAKGIGKCPDNHVRPG
;
A
#
# COMPACT_ATOMS: atom_id res chain seq x y z
N ILE A 1 -18.61 -8.65 4.05
CA ILE A 1 -19.19 -7.45 4.68
C ILE A 1 -18.83 -6.24 3.83
N MET A 2 -19.86 -5.56 3.31
CA MET A 2 -19.67 -4.40 2.43
C MET A 2 -19.71 -3.11 3.25
N TYR A 3 -18.51 -2.64 3.65
CA TYR A 3 -18.35 -1.34 4.31
C TYR A 3 -17.87 -0.28 3.32
N LEU A 4 -18.75 0.68 3.02
CA LEU A 4 -18.44 1.80 2.12
C LEU A 4 -17.55 2.86 2.76
N ILE A 5 -17.21 2.72 4.03
CA ILE A 5 -16.24 3.55 4.75
C ILE A 5 -14.77 3.19 4.42
N ARG A 6 -14.50 2.08 3.73
CA ARG A 6 -13.15 1.64 3.38
C ARG A 6 -12.65 2.30 2.10
N TYR A 7 -11.34 2.23 1.87
CA TYR A 7 -10.71 2.76 0.66
C TYR A 7 -11.27 2.11 -0.61
N GLN A 8 -11.51 2.92 -1.64
CA GLN A 8 -12.08 2.48 -2.93
C GLN A 8 -11.02 2.05 -3.94
N GLY A 9 -9.76 2.34 -3.66
CA GLY A 9 -8.63 2.02 -4.52
C GLY A 9 -7.31 2.19 -3.79
N PRO A 10 -6.21 2.41 -4.51
CA PRO A 10 -4.89 2.57 -3.91
C PRO A 10 -4.87 3.71 -2.89
N GLN A 11 -4.49 3.37 -1.66
CA GLN A 11 -4.68 4.26 -0.49
C GLN A 11 -3.93 5.60 -0.60
N TRP A 12 -2.81 5.63 -1.32
CA TRP A 12 -2.05 6.88 -1.55
C TRP A 12 -2.81 7.92 -2.39
N PHE A 13 -3.86 7.53 -3.12
CA PHE A 13 -4.72 8.44 -3.89
C PHE A 13 -5.99 8.85 -3.17
N GLU A 14 -6.36 8.12 -2.12
CA GLU A 14 -7.63 8.26 -1.44
C GLU A 14 -7.57 9.26 -0.27
N PRO A 15 -8.67 9.95 0.04
CA PRO A 15 -8.78 10.67 1.29
C PRO A 15 -8.65 9.70 2.47
N GLN A 16 -8.32 10.22 3.66
CA GLN A 16 -8.25 9.39 4.86
C GLN A 16 -9.61 8.79 5.17
N THR A 17 -9.64 7.48 5.38
CA THR A 17 -10.84 6.74 5.76
C THR A 17 -10.46 5.49 6.58
N TYR A 18 -11.39 4.59 6.85
CA TYR A 18 -11.15 3.39 7.63
C TYR A 18 -10.24 2.41 6.88
N PHE A 19 -9.39 1.69 7.62
CA PHE A 19 -8.39 0.79 7.03
C PHE A 19 -9.01 -0.34 6.19
N GLY A 20 -8.22 -0.85 5.25
CA GLY A 20 -8.61 -1.90 4.31
C GLY A 20 -9.30 -1.34 3.07
N ASN A 21 -9.29 -2.13 2.01
CA ASN A 21 -9.88 -1.79 0.74
C ASN A 21 -11.24 -2.47 0.56
N ASN A 22 -12.13 -1.80 -0.15
CA ASN A 22 -13.38 -2.34 -0.65
C ASN A 22 -13.67 -1.62 -1.97
N THR A 23 -13.04 -2.09 -3.03
CA THR A 23 -13.07 -1.45 -4.34
C THR A 23 -14.41 -1.66 -5.05
N LEU A 24 -14.64 -0.94 -6.14
CA LEU A 24 -15.78 -1.17 -7.02
C LEU A 24 -15.83 -2.63 -7.50
N LYS A 25 -14.66 -3.22 -7.81
CA LYS A 25 -14.55 -4.61 -8.28
C LYS A 25 -14.86 -5.61 -7.16
N ASP A 26 -14.39 -5.35 -5.93
CA ASP A 26 -14.65 -6.23 -4.78
C ASP A 26 -16.16 -6.32 -4.48
N ILE A 27 -16.90 -5.21 -4.61
CA ILE A 27 -18.35 -5.21 -4.43
C ILE A 27 -19.05 -5.92 -5.59
N TYR A 28 -18.63 -5.65 -6.82
CA TYR A 28 -19.19 -6.30 -8.01
C TYR A 28 -18.99 -7.83 -7.99
N ASP A 29 -17.83 -8.30 -7.51
CA ASP A 29 -17.50 -9.74 -7.46
C ASP A 29 -18.15 -10.45 -6.26
N TYR A 30 -18.69 -9.69 -5.31
CA TYR A 30 -19.34 -10.31 -4.15
C TYR A 30 -20.57 -11.12 -4.59
N GLU A 31 -20.65 -12.37 -4.10
CA GLU A 31 -21.81 -13.24 -4.30
C GLU A 31 -22.62 -13.30 -3.01
N PRO A 32 -23.88 -12.78 -3.02
CA PRO A 32 -24.74 -12.77 -1.84
C PRO A 32 -25.06 -14.18 -1.32
N VAL A 33 -25.28 -15.14 -2.23
CA VAL A 33 -25.48 -16.55 -1.89
C VAL A 33 -24.14 -17.25 -1.86
N GLN A 34 -23.70 -17.69 -0.68
CA GLN A 34 -22.41 -18.36 -0.54
C GLN A 34 -22.48 -19.79 -1.12
N ALA A 35 -21.38 -20.26 -1.70
CA ALA A 35 -21.30 -21.54 -2.40
C ALA A 35 -21.54 -22.75 -1.48
N ASP A 36 -21.33 -22.61 -0.18
CA ASP A 36 -21.55 -23.64 0.85
C ASP A 36 -22.96 -23.62 1.46
N TRP A 37 -23.81 -22.66 1.04
CA TRP A 37 -25.18 -22.62 1.53
C TRP A 37 -26.04 -23.71 0.91
N LYS A 38 -26.92 -24.31 1.73
CA LYS A 38 -27.97 -25.21 1.22
C LYS A 38 -28.95 -24.39 0.37
N PRO A 39 -29.52 -24.99 -0.70
CA PRO A 39 -30.45 -24.28 -1.58
C PRO A 39 -31.66 -23.64 -0.85
N GLU A 40 -32.15 -24.28 0.22
CA GLU A 40 -33.24 -23.73 1.02
C GLU A 40 -32.84 -22.39 1.71
N TYR A 41 -31.58 -22.15 2.02
CA TYR A 41 -31.14 -20.90 2.64
C TYR A 41 -31.08 -19.76 1.64
N ALA A 42 -30.75 -20.04 0.38
CA ALA A 42 -30.73 -19.03 -0.67
C ALA A 42 -32.13 -18.39 -0.86
N SER A 43 -33.22 -19.20 -0.68
CA SER A 43 -34.59 -18.69 -0.77
C SER A 43 -35.01 -17.78 0.37
N LEU A 44 -34.24 -17.74 1.46
CA LEU A 44 -34.48 -16.87 2.63
C LEU A 44 -33.73 -15.53 2.52
N LEU A 45 -32.83 -15.37 1.54
CA LEU A 45 -32.13 -14.14 1.33
C LEU A 45 -33.07 -13.06 0.79
N MET A 46 -33.31 -12.02 1.60
CA MET A 46 -34.23 -10.94 1.25
C MET A 46 -33.55 -9.82 0.46
N GLY A 47 -32.23 -9.76 0.45
CA GLY A 47 -31.46 -8.72 -0.25
C GLY A 47 -30.05 -8.54 0.31
N VAL A 48 -29.37 -7.49 -0.15
CA VAL A 48 -28.00 -7.15 0.25
C VAL A 48 -27.97 -5.77 0.91
N GLN A 49 -26.97 -5.56 1.77
CA GLN A 49 -26.80 -4.32 2.50
C GLN A 49 -25.32 -3.90 2.48
N ALA A 50 -25.06 -2.63 2.29
CA ALA A 50 -23.76 -2.01 2.56
C ALA A 50 -23.91 -0.98 3.68
N SER A 51 -22.90 -0.88 4.53
CA SER A 51 -22.87 0.05 5.66
C SER A 51 -21.97 1.23 5.36
N MET A 52 -22.45 2.42 5.68
CA MET A 52 -21.67 3.66 5.62
C MET A 52 -21.67 4.30 7.01
N TRP A 53 -20.48 4.63 7.50
CA TRP A 53 -20.24 5.29 8.78
C TRP A 53 -19.51 6.60 8.52
N THR A 54 -19.71 7.60 9.34
CA THR A 54 -19.36 9.00 9.02
C THR A 54 -18.16 9.54 9.81
N GLU A 55 -17.37 8.68 10.48
CA GLU A 55 -16.22 9.09 11.31
C GLU A 55 -15.16 9.90 10.53
N PHE A 56 -15.10 9.70 9.20
CA PHE A 56 -14.15 10.38 8.32
C PHE A 56 -14.85 11.36 7.36
N CYS A 57 -16.12 11.67 7.58
CA CYS A 57 -16.89 12.58 6.74
C CYS A 57 -17.08 13.92 7.44
N ASN A 58 -16.52 14.98 6.89
CA ASN A 58 -16.66 16.35 7.43
C ASN A 58 -17.76 17.15 6.73
N LYS A 59 -18.19 16.71 5.56
CA LYS A 59 -19.18 17.37 4.71
C LYS A 59 -19.93 16.34 3.85
N PRO A 60 -21.12 16.67 3.30
CA PRO A 60 -21.91 15.75 2.49
C PRO A 60 -21.16 15.14 1.30
N GLU A 61 -20.29 15.91 0.64
CA GLU A 61 -19.51 15.45 -0.51
C GLU A 61 -18.54 14.32 -0.14
N ASP A 62 -18.12 14.23 1.12
CA ASP A 62 -17.28 13.12 1.59
C ASP A 62 -18.10 11.82 1.63
N VAL A 63 -19.38 11.90 2.01
CA VAL A 63 -20.31 10.75 1.95
C VAL A 63 -20.54 10.33 0.52
N ASP A 64 -20.85 11.29 -0.38
CA ASP A 64 -21.02 11.02 -1.80
C ASP A 64 -19.80 10.34 -2.39
N TYR A 65 -18.61 10.86 -2.11
CA TYR A 65 -17.34 10.26 -2.55
C TYR A 65 -17.19 8.82 -2.08
N LEU A 66 -17.50 8.53 -0.82
CA LEU A 66 -17.35 7.18 -0.25
C LEU A 66 -18.44 6.21 -0.77
N VAL A 67 -19.63 6.68 -1.08
CA VAL A 67 -20.75 5.87 -1.55
C VAL A 67 -20.65 5.59 -3.05
N PHE A 68 -20.38 6.63 -3.84
CA PHE A 68 -20.37 6.52 -5.31
C PHE A 68 -18.96 6.29 -5.87
N PRO A 69 -18.80 5.42 -6.91
CA PRO A 69 -19.85 4.71 -7.65
C PRO A 69 -20.21 3.32 -7.05
N ARG A 70 -19.69 2.93 -5.89
CA ARG A 70 -19.85 1.58 -5.32
C ARG A 70 -21.31 1.18 -5.07
N LEU A 71 -22.19 2.15 -4.80
CA LEU A 71 -23.61 1.88 -4.65
C LEU A 71 -24.23 1.28 -5.94
N ALA A 72 -23.71 1.65 -7.11
CA ALA A 72 -24.16 1.06 -8.38
C ALA A 72 -23.73 -0.42 -8.49
N ALA A 73 -22.54 -0.79 -8.01
CA ALA A 73 -22.13 -2.19 -7.95
C ALA A 73 -22.98 -2.99 -6.97
N LEU A 74 -23.35 -2.39 -5.84
CA LEU A 74 -24.30 -3.01 -4.90
C LEU A 74 -25.66 -3.25 -5.54
N ALA A 75 -26.17 -2.29 -6.32
CA ALA A 75 -27.42 -2.46 -7.06
C ALA A 75 -27.28 -3.56 -8.13
N GLU A 76 -26.16 -3.62 -8.84
CA GLU A 76 -25.91 -4.66 -9.84
C GLU A 76 -26.01 -6.07 -9.24
N ILE A 77 -25.33 -6.34 -8.13
CA ILE A 77 -25.39 -7.67 -7.49
C ILE A 77 -26.73 -7.97 -6.83
N ALA A 78 -27.55 -6.96 -6.55
CA ALA A 78 -28.90 -7.15 -6.01
C ALA A 78 -29.95 -7.50 -7.08
N TRP A 79 -29.75 -7.05 -8.32
CA TRP A 79 -30.73 -7.16 -9.39
C TRP A 79 -30.31 -8.07 -10.54
N THR A 80 -29.02 -8.32 -10.71
CA THR A 80 -28.49 -9.12 -11.81
C THR A 80 -28.17 -10.53 -11.35
N GLN A 81 -28.68 -11.52 -12.03
CA GLN A 81 -28.37 -12.93 -11.76
C GLN A 81 -26.87 -13.19 -11.98
N PRO A 82 -26.21 -14.01 -11.14
CA PRO A 82 -24.75 -14.21 -11.21
C PRO A 82 -24.23 -14.59 -12.59
N GLU A 83 -24.95 -15.47 -13.31
CA GLU A 83 -24.61 -15.95 -14.65
C GLU A 83 -24.77 -14.89 -15.75
N LYS A 84 -25.44 -13.78 -15.46
CA LYS A 84 -25.65 -12.66 -16.38
C LYS A 84 -24.71 -11.49 -16.10
N LYS A 85 -23.90 -11.55 -15.04
CA LYS A 85 -22.95 -10.51 -14.70
C LYS A 85 -21.83 -10.46 -15.75
N ASP A 86 -21.61 -9.30 -16.32
CA ASP A 86 -20.50 -9.02 -17.24
C ASP A 86 -19.79 -7.71 -16.86
N TRP A 87 -18.57 -7.83 -16.37
CA TRP A 87 -17.78 -6.71 -15.88
C TRP A 87 -17.57 -5.62 -16.93
N THR A 88 -17.33 -6.02 -18.19
CA THR A 88 -17.08 -5.07 -19.27
C THR A 88 -18.34 -4.25 -19.59
N SER A 89 -19.49 -4.90 -19.65
CA SER A 89 -20.78 -4.22 -19.83
C SER A 89 -21.13 -3.32 -18.65
N PHE A 90 -20.90 -3.78 -17.42
CA PHE A 90 -21.06 -2.97 -16.21
C PHE A 90 -20.21 -1.70 -16.26
N LEU A 91 -18.92 -1.80 -16.63
CA LEU A 91 -18.05 -0.63 -16.75
C LEU A 91 -18.52 0.38 -17.80
N LYS A 92 -19.08 -0.08 -18.93
CA LYS A 92 -19.69 0.82 -19.92
C LYS A 92 -20.92 1.54 -19.36
N ALA A 93 -21.76 0.83 -18.59
CA ALA A 93 -22.88 1.45 -17.90
C ALA A 93 -22.41 2.46 -16.84
N MET A 94 -21.31 2.15 -16.16
CA MET A 94 -20.70 3.07 -15.19
C MET A 94 -20.18 4.36 -15.81
N ASP A 95 -19.72 4.35 -17.05
CA ASP A 95 -19.30 5.57 -17.75
C ASP A 95 -20.50 6.54 -17.89
N ILE A 96 -21.65 6.02 -18.34
CA ILE A 96 -22.92 6.80 -18.46
C ILE A 96 -23.41 7.23 -17.07
N TYR A 97 -23.36 6.34 -16.09
CA TYR A 97 -23.77 6.64 -14.72
C TYR A 97 -22.94 7.80 -14.11
N ASN A 98 -21.62 7.77 -14.32
CA ASN A 98 -20.72 8.84 -13.84
C ASN A 98 -20.99 10.18 -14.54
N GLU A 99 -21.40 10.19 -15.81
CA GLU A 99 -21.85 11.40 -16.50
C GLU A 99 -23.13 11.96 -15.84
N HIS A 100 -24.07 11.09 -15.46
CA HIS A 100 -25.27 11.52 -14.73
C HIS A 100 -24.94 12.07 -13.33
N LEU A 101 -24.01 11.43 -12.59
CA LEU A 101 -23.54 11.96 -11.29
C LEU A 101 -22.92 13.35 -11.49
N THR A 102 -22.07 13.52 -12.51
CA THR A 102 -21.45 14.81 -12.83
C THR A 102 -22.49 15.87 -13.16
N ALA A 103 -23.49 15.55 -14.00
CA ALA A 103 -24.56 16.48 -14.36
C ALA A 103 -25.42 16.90 -13.16
N LYS A 104 -25.54 16.06 -12.15
CA LYS A 104 -26.24 16.33 -10.88
C LYS A 104 -25.36 17.03 -9.83
N GLY A 105 -24.09 17.28 -10.11
CA GLY A 105 -23.13 17.83 -9.14
C GLY A 105 -22.77 16.90 -7.99
N ILE A 106 -23.03 15.58 -8.12
CA ILE A 106 -22.69 14.59 -7.11
C ILE A 106 -21.22 14.23 -7.23
N VAL A 107 -20.48 14.32 -6.14
CA VAL A 107 -19.09 13.94 -6.06
C VAL A 107 -18.99 12.40 -6.04
N TYR A 108 -18.08 11.84 -6.82
CA TYR A 108 -17.85 10.38 -6.84
C TYR A 108 -16.38 10.05 -7.00
N ALA A 109 -15.99 8.89 -6.49
CA ALA A 109 -14.63 8.42 -6.60
C ALA A 109 -14.30 7.93 -8.02
N ARG A 110 -13.14 8.35 -8.52
CA ARG A 110 -12.59 7.87 -9.80
C ARG A 110 -11.51 6.81 -9.59
N SER A 111 -11.54 6.17 -8.43
CA SER A 111 -10.51 5.22 -7.96
C SER A 111 -10.35 4.02 -8.87
N MET A 112 -11.39 3.66 -9.64
CA MET A 112 -11.32 2.59 -10.64
C MET A 112 -10.33 2.85 -11.79
N TYR A 113 -9.89 4.10 -11.95
CA TYR A 113 -8.86 4.47 -12.93
C TYR A 113 -7.47 4.62 -12.31
N ASN A 114 -7.35 4.58 -10.98
CA ASN A 114 -6.06 4.75 -10.32
C ASN A 114 -5.22 3.47 -10.41
N ILE A 115 -3.92 3.68 -10.53
CA ILE A 115 -2.96 2.59 -10.68
C ILE A 115 -2.59 2.03 -9.30
N GLN A 116 -2.77 0.72 -9.13
CA GLN A 116 -2.14 -0.06 -8.08
C GLN A 116 -0.75 -0.47 -8.54
N HIS A 117 0.26 -0.29 -7.70
CA HIS A 117 1.60 -0.80 -7.97
C HIS A 117 1.99 -1.90 -6.98
N THR A 118 2.93 -2.74 -7.40
CA THR A 118 3.64 -3.68 -6.56
C THR A 118 5.09 -3.70 -7.02
N VAL A 119 6.03 -3.55 -6.09
CA VAL A 119 7.47 -3.61 -6.38
C VAL A 119 8.08 -4.79 -5.65
N THR A 120 8.65 -5.71 -6.41
CA THR A 120 9.20 -6.96 -5.89
C THR A 120 10.66 -7.10 -6.28
N PRO A 121 11.58 -7.37 -5.34
CA PRO A 121 12.94 -7.83 -5.65
C PRO A 121 12.90 -9.19 -6.35
N GLU A 122 13.42 -9.26 -7.57
CA GLU A 122 13.53 -10.50 -8.37
C GLU A 122 14.79 -10.43 -9.25
N ASP A 123 15.65 -11.46 -9.20
CA ASP A 123 16.83 -11.60 -10.07
C ASP A 123 17.77 -10.38 -10.08
N GLY A 124 18.04 -9.81 -8.91
CA GLY A 124 18.91 -8.64 -8.76
C GLY A 124 18.38 -7.35 -9.38
N ALA A 125 17.07 -7.27 -9.62
CA ALA A 125 16.35 -6.10 -10.09
C ALA A 125 15.08 -5.87 -9.24
N LEU A 126 14.50 -4.69 -9.33
CA LEU A 126 13.14 -4.45 -8.86
C LEU A 126 12.18 -4.65 -10.04
N LYS A 127 11.19 -5.50 -9.85
CA LYS A 127 10.11 -5.70 -10.82
C LYS A 127 8.91 -4.87 -10.40
N VAL A 128 8.62 -3.83 -11.16
CA VAL A 128 7.48 -2.95 -10.93
C VAL A 128 6.30 -3.44 -11.76
N LYS A 129 5.24 -3.87 -11.07
CA LYS A 129 3.95 -4.23 -11.65
C LYS A 129 2.98 -3.05 -11.47
N LEU A 130 2.31 -2.66 -12.55
CA LEU A 130 1.28 -1.62 -12.55
C LEU A 130 -0.04 -2.25 -12.99
N GLU A 131 -1.11 -1.99 -12.26
CA GLU A 131 -2.43 -2.57 -12.52
C GLU A 131 -3.53 -1.50 -12.41
N CYS A 132 -4.55 -1.64 -13.25
CA CYS A 132 -5.77 -0.87 -13.16
C CYS A 132 -6.96 -1.83 -13.27
N ILE A 133 -8.02 -1.61 -12.49
CA ILE A 133 -9.21 -2.47 -12.56
C ILE A 133 -10.06 -2.22 -13.82
N ARG A 134 -9.76 -1.18 -14.58
CA ARG A 134 -10.35 -0.88 -15.90
C ARG A 134 -9.54 -1.55 -17.00
N PRO A 135 -10.02 -2.64 -17.61
CA PRO A 135 -9.27 -3.37 -18.64
C PRO A 135 -9.13 -2.60 -19.97
N ASP A 136 -9.96 -1.59 -20.19
CA ASP A 136 -9.93 -0.72 -21.36
C ASP A 136 -9.06 0.54 -21.18
N ALA A 137 -8.44 0.71 -20.00
CA ALA A 137 -7.53 1.81 -19.73
C ALA A 137 -6.08 1.41 -20.09
N GLU A 138 -5.45 2.22 -20.91
CA GLU A 138 -4.02 2.12 -21.20
C GLU A 138 -3.22 2.77 -20.06
N ILE A 139 -2.15 2.11 -19.59
CA ILE A 139 -1.22 2.67 -18.63
C ILE A 139 -0.01 3.20 -19.38
N HIS A 140 0.23 4.50 -19.35
CA HIS A 140 1.44 5.13 -19.88
C HIS A 140 2.36 5.56 -18.74
N TYR A 141 3.67 5.53 -18.97
CA TYR A 141 4.66 5.83 -17.94
C TYR A 141 5.85 6.63 -18.46
N THR A 142 6.59 7.23 -17.52
CA THR A 142 7.89 7.86 -17.70
C THR A 142 8.84 7.41 -16.60
N THR A 143 10.15 7.47 -16.82
CA THR A 143 11.17 7.06 -15.81
C THR A 143 12.02 8.22 -15.34
N ASP A 144 11.88 9.38 -15.95
CA ASP A 144 12.60 10.62 -15.67
C ASP A 144 11.86 11.59 -14.74
N GLY A 145 10.64 11.21 -14.32
CA GLY A 145 9.78 12.05 -13.48
C GLY A 145 8.93 13.07 -14.24
N SER A 146 8.99 13.11 -15.57
CA SER A 146 8.06 13.91 -16.38
C SER A 146 6.62 13.36 -16.28
N GLU A 147 5.61 14.22 -16.49
CA GLU A 147 4.22 13.77 -16.49
C GLU A 147 3.94 12.88 -17.71
N PRO A 148 3.37 11.67 -17.51
CA PRO A 148 2.99 10.81 -18.60
C PRO A 148 1.85 11.43 -19.41
N ILE A 149 1.95 11.31 -20.74
CA ILE A 149 0.92 11.73 -21.70
C ILE A 149 0.51 10.52 -22.54
N ALA A 150 -0.55 10.64 -23.33
CA ALA A 150 -1.07 9.54 -24.17
C ALA A 150 -0.07 8.98 -25.19
N THR A 151 1.01 9.70 -25.48
CA THR A 151 2.10 9.27 -26.37
C THR A 151 3.34 8.79 -25.63
N SER A 152 3.34 8.81 -24.28
CA SER A 152 4.41 8.22 -23.47
C SER A 152 4.46 6.69 -23.68
N PRO A 153 5.55 6.01 -23.31
CA PRO A 153 5.65 4.57 -23.38
C PRO A 153 4.46 3.84 -22.76
N LEU A 154 3.91 2.87 -23.48
CA LEU A 154 2.80 2.04 -23.03
C LEU A 154 3.32 0.92 -22.13
N TYR A 155 2.76 0.79 -20.94
CA TYR A 155 3.05 -0.32 -20.04
C TYR A 155 2.39 -1.61 -20.55
N LYS A 156 3.19 -2.65 -20.79
CA LYS A 156 2.73 -3.96 -21.29
C LYS A 156 3.10 -5.10 -20.36
N GLU A 157 4.21 -4.97 -19.64
CA GLU A 157 4.74 -5.98 -18.74
C GLU A 157 5.51 -5.35 -17.59
N LYS A 158 5.85 -6.13 -16.55
CA LYS A 158 6.61 -5.66 -15.40
C LYS A 158 7.89 -4.93 -15.82
N LEU A 159 8.10 -3.73 -15.33
CA LEU A 159 9.32 -2.97 -15.57
C LEU A 159 10.45 -3.50 -14.70
N ALA A 160 11.61 -3.76 -15.30
CA ALA A 160 12.82 -4.11 -14.56
C ALA A 160 13.62 -2.83 -14.27
N VAL A 161 13.80 -2.52 -12.98
CA VAL A 161 14.53 -1.33 -12.52
C VAL A 161 15.79 -1.78 -11.81
N LYS A 162 16.94 -1.18 -12.18
CA LYS A 162 18.29 -1.48 -11.62
C LYS A 162 19.05 -0.24 -11.17
N GLU A 163 18.39 0.91 -11.12
CA GLU A 163 18.97 2.18 -10.73
C GLU A 163 17.94 3.10 -10.08
N THR A 164 18.39 4.17 -9.49
CA THR A 164 17.50 5.21 -8.96
C THR A 164 16.79 5.93 -10.11
N LEU A 165 15.45 6.00 -10.04
CA LEU A 165 14.63 6.70 -11.02
C LEU A 165 13.35 7.25 -10.39
N ASN A 166 12.67 8.14 -11.10
CA ASN A 166 11.38 8.67 -10.73
C ASN A 166 10.33 8.14 -11.73
N LEU A 167 9.72 7.00 -11.38
CA LEU A 167 8.62 6.45 -12.19
C LEU A 167 7.37 7.28 -11.98
N LYS A 168 6.79 7.78 -13.08
CA LYS A 168 5.44 8.30 -13.08
C LYS A 168 4.58 7.49 -14.06
N SER A 169 3.32 7.26 -13.70
CA SER A 169 2.39 6.55 -14.57
C SER A 169 0.97 7.06 -14.38
N ALA A 170 0.19 7.02 -15.45
CA ALA A 170 -1.22 7.41 -15.43
C ALA A 170 -2.02 6.53 -16.40
N THR A 171 -3.33 6.43 -16.16
CA THR A 171 -4.27 5.70 -17.02
C THR A 171 -4.91 6.62 -18.02
N PHE A 172 -5.06 6.13 -19.24
CA PHE A 172 -5.69 6.84 -20.35
C PHE A 172 -6.79 6.00 -20.98
N VAL A 173 -7.88 6.64 -21.35
CA VAL A 173 -8.96 6.05 -22.16
C VAL A 173 -9.21 6.97 -23.34
N LYS A 174 -9.08 6.45 -24.57
CA LYS A 174 -9.20 7.22 -25.83
C LYS A 174 -8.32 8.48 -25.82
N GLY A 175 -7.09 8.35 -25.35
CA GLY A 175 -6.11 9.44 -25.27
C GLY A 175 -6.34 10.48 -24.19
N ARG A 176 -7.39 10.37 -23.36
CA ARG A 176 -7.68 11.26 -22.24
C ARG A 176 -7.24 10.61 -20.92
N GLN A 177 -6.47 11.33 -20.13
CA GLN A 177 -6.10 10.87 -18.80
C GLN A 177 -7.34 10.76 -17.90
N MET A 178 -7.49 9.61 -17.24
CA MET A 178 -8.64 9.29 -16.40
C MET A 178 -8.30 9.19 -14.91
N GLY A 179 -7.21 8.52 -14.57
CA GLY A 179 -6.72 8.38 -13.18
C GLY A 179 -5.78 9.50 -12.76
N LYS A 180 -5.47 9.53 -11.47
CA LYS A 180 -4.41 10.38 -10.92
C LYS A 180 -3.05 9.83 -11.35
N THR A 181 -2.05 10.69 -11.54
CA THR A 181 -0.68 10.26 -11.80
C THR A 181 -0.10 9.59 -10.57
N LEU A 182 0.30 8.33 -10.70
CA LEU A 182 1.15 7.66 -9.71
C LEU A 182 2.57 8.22 -9.84
N THR A 183 3.13 8.68 -8.72
CA THR A 183 4.54 9.06 -8.61
C THR A 183 5.21 8.07 -7.68
N LEU A 184 6.18 7.34 -8.19
CA LEU A 184 6.88 6.26 -7.49
C LEU A 184 8.39 6.48 -7.59
N PRO A 185 8.99 7.24 -6.66
CA PRO A 185 10.43 7.39 -6.60
C PRO A 185 11.06 6.06 -6.17
N VAL A 186 11.83 5.45 -7.05
CA VAL A 186 12.63 4.25 -6.75
C VAL A 186 14.02 4.69 -6.33
N ARG A 187 14.45 4.30 -5.14
CA ARG A 187 15.78 4.59 -4.59
C ARG A 187 16.63 3.33 -4.62
N TRP A 188 17.75 3.40 -5.33
CA TRP A 188 18.69 2.30 -5.42
C TRP A 188 19.88 2.53 -4.49
N ASN A 189 20.17 1.54 -3.64
CA ASN A 189 21.33 1.52 -2.74
C ASN A 189 21.89 0.10 -2.67
N LEU A 190 22.92 -0.15 -1.86
CA LEU A 190 23.57 -1.46 -1.74
C LEU A 190 22.60 -2.57 -1.30
N ALA A 191 21.61 -2.28 -0.48
CA ALA A 191 20.64 -3.26 0.01
C ALA A 191 19.44 -3.46 -0.95
N THR A 192 19.27 -2.60 -1.97
CA THR A 192 18.14 -2.70 -2.88
C THR A 192 18.18 -4.01 -3.67
N ALA A 193 17.03 -4.68 -3.75
CA ALA A 193 16.84 -5.99 -4.37
C ALA A 193 17.61 -7.15 -3.71
N LYS A 194 18.17 -6.95 -2.51
CA LYS A 194 18.87 -8.00 -1.78
C LYS A 194 17.92 -8.90 -1.00
N PRO A 195 18.25 -10.20 -0.87
CA PRO A 195 17.47 -11.13 -0.05
C PRO A 195 17.42 -10.70 1.41
N VAL A 196 16.24 -10.81 2.00
CA VAL A 196 16.00 -10.61 3.43
C VAL A 196 15.42 -11.89 4.02
N SER A 197 15.80 -12.23 5.23
CA SER A 197 15.29 -13.39 5.97
C SER A 197 15.05 -13.05 7.44
N GLY A 198 14.08 -13.74 8.05
CA GLY A 198 13.81 -13.65 9.48
C GLY A 198 12.64 -12.74 9.88
N CYS A 199 12.00 -12.02 8.98
CA CYS A 199 10.83 -11.22 9.25
C CYS A 199 9.72 -11.51 8.25
N ASN A 200 8.90 -12.46 8.54
CA ASN A 200 7.73 -12.81 7.75
C ASN A 200 6.53 -11.92 8.13
N PRO A 201 5.56 -11.55 7.24
CA PRO A 201 5.43 -12.06 5.87
C PRO A 201 5.94 -11.10 4.78
N ASN A 202 6.31 -9.87 5.09
CA ASN A 202 6.54 -8.82 4.09
C ASN A 202 8.00 -8.37 3.99
N GLU A 203 8.95 -9.28 4.24
CA GLU A 203 10.38 -8.99 4.26
C GLU A 203 10.91 -8.33 2.98
N LYS A 204 10.30 -8.64 1.82
CA LYS A 204 10.67 -8.05 0.52
C LYS A 204 10.46 -6.53 0.46
N LEU A 205 9.58 -5.97 1.28
CA LEU A 205 9.36 -4.53 1.36
C LEU A 205 10.58 -3.78 1.92
N LEU A 206 11.42 -4.47 2.72
CA LEU A 206 12.59 -3.85 3.36
C LEU A 206 13.70 -3.49 2.36
N THR A 207 13.71 -4.13 1.17
CA THR A 207 14.72 -3.92 0.12
C THR A 207 14.12 -3.60 -1.25
N ASN A 208 12.83 -3.25 -1.32
CA ASN A 208 12.14 -2.95 -2.59
C ASN A 208 12.43 -1.54 -3.14
N GLY A 209 13.25 -0.73 -2.48
CA GLY A 209 13.62 0.61 -2.93
C GLY A 209 12.50 1.65 -2.86
N ILE A 210 11.34 1.31 -2.30
CA ILE A 210 10.18 2.20 -2.19
C ILE A 210 10.03 2.69 -0.76
N ARG A 211 9.61 3.92 -0.62
CA ARG A 211 9.19 4.51 0.65
C ARG A 211 7.67 4.50 0.74
N GLY A 212 7.12 3.92 1.81
CA GLY A 212 5.70 4.00 2.12
C GLY A 212 5.24 5.44 2.36
N SER A 213 3.94 5.68 2.20
CA SER A 213 3.32 6.97 2.43
C SER A 213 3.05 7.21 3.93
N LEU A 214 2.48 8.37 4.27
CA LEU A 214 2.00 8.67 5.63
C LEU A 214 0.81 7.79 6.08
N LYS A 215 0.31 6.91 5.22
CA LYS A 215 -0.71 5.92 5.57
C LYS A 215 -0.04 4.60 5.92
N TYR A 216 0.07 4.30 7.21
CA TYR A 216 0.75 3.10 7.72
C TYR A 216 0.16 1.78 7.15
N SER A 217 -1.01 1.82 6.54
CA SER A 217 -1.71 0.67 5.94
C SER A 217 -1.63 0.63 4.41
N ASP A 218 -0.73 1.37 3.78
CA ASP A 218 -0.62 1.48 2.32
C ASP A 218 0.07 0.28 1.63
N PHE A 219 0.38 -0.78 2.40
CA PHE A 219 1.07 -2.01 1.97
C PHE A 219 2.55 -1.84 1.59
N GLU A 220 3.16 -0.68 1.84
CA GLU A 220 4.60 -0.42 1.66
C GLU A 220 5.36 -0.38 2.99
N TRP A 221 4.70 -0.70 4.09
CA TRP A 221 5.28 -0.77 5.43
C TRP A 221 5.29 -2.20 5.97
N CYS A 222 6.44 -2.61 6.55
CA CYS A 222 6.49 -3.76 7.44
C CYS A 222 6.07 -3.33 8.84
N SER A 223 5.16 -4.08 9.44
CA SER A 223 4.68 -3.80 10.80
C SER A 223 4.67 -5.06 11.65
N TRP A 224 4.87 -4.89 12.94
CA TRP A 224 4.82 -5.95 13.94
C TRP A 224 3.97 -5.49 15.10
N THR A 225 3.09 -6.34 15.57
CA THR A 225 2.22 -6.09 16.71
C THR A 225 2.57 -7.07 17.82
N ASN A 226 2.53 -6.61 19.06
CA ASN A 226 2.71 -7.41 20.27
C ASN A 226 4.04 -8.19 20.33
N ASN A 227 5.09 -7.72 19.65
CA ASN A 227 6.41 -8.31 19.69
C ASN A 227 7.38 -7.43 20.47
N ASP A 228 8.11 -8.05 21.42
CA ASP A 228 9.14 -7.34 22.18
C ASP A 228 10.38 -7.04 21.34
N SER A 229 10.67 -7.90 20.37
CA SER A 229 11.83 -7.77 19.50
C SER A 229 11.58 -8.48 18.18
N ILE A 230 12.08 -7.89 17.12
CA ILE A 230 12.14 -8.49 15.78
C ILE A 230 13.59 -8.49 15.29
N SER A 231 13.93 -9.46 14.50
CA SER A 231 15.25 -9.54 13.88
C SER A 231 15.14 -10.05 12.45
N PHE A 232 15.87 -9.40 11.54
CA PHE A 232 15.99 -9.85 10.16
C PHE A 232 17.43 -9.67 9.68
N THR A 233 17.79 -10.44 8.67
CA THR A 233 19.14 -10.43 8.07
C THR A 233 19.03 -10.12 6.58
N ILE A 234 19.81 -9.14 6.12
CA ILE A 234 19.99 -8.81 4.72
C ILE A 234 21.26 -9.53 4.23
N ASP A 235 21.16 -10.34 3.17
CA ASP A 235 22.34 -10.92 2.48
C ASP A 235 22.74 -9.99 1.32
N MET A 236 23.87 -9.31 1.46
CA MET A 236 24.43 -8.46 0.41
C MET A 236 24.97 -9.26 -0.79
N GLU A 237 24.91 -10.64 -0.73
CA GLU A 237 25.36 -11.62 -1.72
C GLU A 237 26.90 -11.67 -1.91
N LYS A 238 27.60 -10.63 -1.54
CA LYS A 238 29.07 -10.52 -1.54
C LYS A 238 29.54 -9.60 -0.41
N MET A 239 30.83 -9.59 -0.16
CA MET A 239 31.43 -8.63 0.76
C MET A 239 31.28 -7.21 0.19
N GLU A 240 30.76 -6.30 0.98
CA GLU A 240 30.57 -4.89 0.64
C GLU A 240 31.07 -4.01 1.77
N LYS A 241 31.63 -2.86 1.42
CA LYS A 241 32.01 -1.82 2.40
C LYS A 241 30.79 -0.96 2.70
N VAL A 242 30.31 -1.02 3.95
CA VAL A 242 29.09 -0.33 4.37
C VAL A 242 29.43 0.79 5.36
N ASN A 243 29.19 2.03 4.98
CA ASN A 243 29.44 3.19 5.83
C ASN A 243 28.28 3.51 6.76
N THR A 244 27.04 3.36 6.26
CA THR A 244 25.84 3.77 6.98
C THR A 244 24.71 2.80 6.67
N PHE A 245 23.97 2.43 7.69
CA PHE A 245 22.68 1.74 7.58
C PHE A 245 21.57 2.78 7.77
N THR A 246 20.56 2.77 6.90
CA THR A 246 19.40 3.65 7.02
C THR A 246 18.11 2.87 6.89
N ILE A 247 17.17 3.10 7.80
CA ILE A 247 15.84 2.50 7.77
C ILE A 247 14.77 3.57 7.95
N GLY A 248 13.71 3.49 7.14
CA GLY A 248 12.54 4.36 7.30
C GLY A 248 11.60 3.83 8.37
N CYS A 249 11.13 4.70 9.24
CA CYS A 249 10.10 4.40 10.21
C CYS A 249 8.94 5.39 10.06
N ILE A 250 7.72 4.89 10.24
CA ILE A 250 6.51 5.72 10.32
C ILE A 250 6.04 5.82 11.76
N THR A 251 5.59 6.99 12.15
CA THR A 251 4.82 7.20 13.38
C THR A 251 3.43 7.68 12.98
N SER A 252 2.40 7.03 13.54
CA SER A 252 1.01 7.48 13.51
C SER A 252 0.48 7.43 14.93
N TYR A 253 0.66 8.52 15.68
CA TYR A 253 0.42 8.60 17.11
C TYR A 253 -1.01 8.15 17.48
N GLY A 254 -2.02 8.72 16.82
CA GLY A 254 -3.43 8.40 17.05
C GLY A 254 -3.80 6.93 16.81
N MET A 255 -2.95 6.18 16.09
CA MET A 255 -3.13 4.76 15.80
C MET A 255 -2.20 3.84 16.60
N ALA A 256 -1.41 4.40 17.53
CA ALA A 256 -0.39 3.69 18.30
C ALA A 256 0.64 2.97 17.42
N VAL A 257 0.96 3.55 16.27
CA VAL A 257 2.06 3.10 15.42
C VAL A 257 3.29 3.93 15.72
N HIS A 258 4.35 3.29 16.17
CA HIS A 258 5.57 3.96 16.63
C HIS A 258 6.83 3.29 16.10
N LYS A 259 7.91 4.06 16.01
CA LYS A 259 9.25 3.51 15.79
C LYS A 259 9.69 2.65 16.97
N PRO A 260 10.62 1.69 16.79
CA PRO A 260 11.12 0.87 17.89
C PRO A 260 11.89 1.74 18.92
N ARG A 261 12.02 1.24 20.16
CA ARG A 261 12.84 1.90 21.19
C ARG A 261 14.33 1.74 21.03
N LEU A 262 14.76 0.72 20.27
CA LEU A 262 16.17 0.44 19.95
C LEU A 262 16.25 -0.22 18.59
N ILE A 263 17.22 0.21 17.78
CA ILE A 263 17.65 -0.50 16.57
C ILE A 263 19.12 -0.84 16.77
N GLU A 264 19.46 -2.11 16.69
CA GLU A 264 20.83 -2.63 16.75
C GLU A 264 21.19 -3.24 15.41
N ILE A 265 22.40 -2.98 14.95
CA ILE A 265 22.97 -3.53 13.72
C ILE A 265 24.16 -4.40 14.09
N ALA A 266 24.13 -5.63 13.62
CA ALA A 266 25.26 -6.57 13.70
C ALA A 266 25.63 -7.03 12.30
N VAL A 267 26.90 -7.31 12.08
CA VAL A 267 27.47 -7.64 10.77
C VAL A 267 28.18 -8.99 10.82
N SER A 268 28.22 -9.67 9.67
CA SER A 268 28.86 -10.99 9.57
C SER A 268 29.38 -11.24 8.15
N GLY A 269 30.49 -11.96 8.05
CA GLY A 269 30.98 -12.49 6.78
C GLY A 269 30.40 -13.86 6.41
N ASP A 270 29.93 -14.65 7.39
CA ASP A 270 29.58 -16.08 7.23
C ASP A 270 28.14 -16.43 7.63
N ASN A 271 27.35 -15.44 8.06
CA ASN A 271 25.97 -15.59 8.59
C ASN A 271 25.86 -16.47 9.86
N LYS A 272 26.97 -16.70 10.57
CA LYS A 272 27.01 -17.51 11.81
C LYS A 272 27.40 -16.65 13.00
N THR A 273 28.57 -16.02 12.91
CA THR A 273 29.06 -15.11 13.95
C THR A 273 28.78 -13.68 13.53
N PHE A 274 28.13 -12.93 14.43
CA PHE A 274 27.76 -11.55 14.21
C PHE A 274 28.40 -10.64 15.25
N ASP A 275 29.09 -9.61 14.76
CA ASP A 275 29.69 -8.57 15.59
C ASP A 275 28.79 -7.34 15.55
N LYS A 276 28.58 -6.71 16.73
CA LYS A 276 27.82 -5.47 16.81
C LYS A 276 28.58 -4.36 16.09
N ALA A 277 27.92 -3.70 15.14
CA ALA A 277 28.49 -2.62 14.33
C ALA A 277 27.90 -1.24 14.64
N GLY A 278 26.69 -1.17 15.17
CA GLY A 278 26.07 0.09 15.54
C GLY A 278 24.72 -0.07 16.21
N GLU A 279 24.24 1.01 16.83
CA GLU A 279 22.89 1.04 17.42
C GLU A 279 22.33 2.46 17.51
N ARG A 280 21.02 2.55 17.66
CA ARG A 280 20.30 3.77 17.99
C ARG A 280 19.22 3.46 19.03
N THR A 281 19.33 4.09 20.19
CA THR A 281 18.29 4.07 21.23
C THR A 281 17.51 5.38 21.17
N PHE A 282 16.20 5.30 21.38
CA PHE A 282 15.29 6.43 21.37
C PHE A 282 14.73 6.67 22.76
N THR A 283 14.59 7.94 23.14
CA THR A 283 13.93 8.32 24.40
C THR A 283 12.41 8.19 24.28
N PRO A 284 11.68 8.09 25.41
CA PRO A 284 10.22 8.09 25.38
C PRO A 284 9.63 9.29 24.62
N GLU A 285 10.22 10.48 24.75
CA GLU A 285 9.79 11.70 24.08
C GLU A 285 9.95 11.60 22.56
N GLU A 286 11.04 10.97 22.08
CA GLU A 286 11.26 10.71 20.67
C GLU A 286 10.28 9.67 20.11
N ILE A 287 9.94 8.63 20.89
CA ILE A 287 9.05 7.54 20.49
C ILE A 287 7.61 8.04 20.43
N PHE A 288 7.14 8.70 21.49
CA PHE A 288 5.76 9.12 21.66
C PHE A 288 5.51 10.57 21.23
N ARG A 289 6.37 11.12 20.39
CA ARG A 289 6.13 12.42 19.75
C ARG A 289 4.82 12.37 18.96
N GLU A 290 3.91 13.29 19.28
CA GLU A 290 2.62 13.39 18.61
C GLU A 290 2.75 13.69 17.12
N GLY A 291 1.76 13.25 16.35
CA GLY A 291 1.65 13.52 14.93
C GLY A 291 1.67 12.28 14.04
N ASN A 292 1.71 12.55 12.74
CA ASN A 292 1.83 11.54 11.69
C ASN A 292 2.99 11.93 10.77
N TYR A 293 4.09 11.19 10.81
CA TYR A 293 5.32 11.53 10.11
C TYR A 293 6.18 10.30 9.79
N ILE A 294 7.10 10.48 8.85
CA ILE A 294 8.09 9.48 8.44
C ILE A 294 9.48 10.02 8.78
N GLU A 295 10.34 9.16 9.31
CA GLU A 295 11.72 9.48 9.64
C GLU A 295 12.68 8.48 8.99
N ASP A 296 13.82 8.96 8.50
CA ASP A 296 14.97 8.15 8.11
C ASP A 296 15.93 8.07 9.30
N ILE A 297 16.10 6.87 9.85
CA ILE A 297 16.99 6.58 10.96
C ILE A 297 18.30 6.05 10.39
N SER A 298 19.35 6.83 10.52
CA SER A 298 20.69 6.48 10.03
C SER A 298 21.62 6.11 11.19
N ILE A 299 22.36 5.00 11.02
CA ILE A 299 23.33 4.47 11.98
C ILE A 299 24.65 4.34 11.24
N SER A 300 25.71 5.00 11.76
CA SER A 300 27.07 4.87 11.19
C SER A 300 27.65 3.49 11.51
N LEU A 301 28.22 2.84 10.49
CA LEU A 301 28.92 1.56 10.62
C LEU A 301 30.43 1.69 10.39
N GLY A 302 30.92 2.91 10.16
CA GLY A 302 32.37 3.19 10.08
C GLY A 302 33.10 2.57 8.89
N GLY A 303 32.38 2.16 7.83
CA GLY A 303 32.98 1.55 6.65
C GLY A 303 33.37 0.08 6.86
N VAL A 304 32.58 -0.66 7.63
CA VAL A 304 32.78 -2.08 7.86
C VAL A 304 32.61 -2.89 6.57
N GLU A 305 33.47 -3.88 6.36
CA GLU A 305 33.31 -4.85 5.28
C GLU A 305 32.48 -6.03 5.78
N THR A 306 31.37 -6.31 5.10
CA THR A 306 30.42 -7.35 5.51
C THR A 306 29.61 -7.89 4.34
N ARG A 307 29.16 -9.14 4.47
CA ARG A 307 28.16 -9.72 3.56
C ARG A 307 26.77 -9.73 4.19
N TYR A 308 26.66 -9.99 5.49
CA TYR A 308 25.36 -10.11 6.16
C TYR A 308 25.18 -8.98 7.16
N ILE A 309 24.03 -8.34 7.11
CA ILE A 309 23.63 -7.27 8.04
C ILE A 309 22.39 -7.75 8.78
N ARG A 310 22.53 -8.00 10.08
CA ARG A 310 21.42 -8.33 10.97
C ARG A 310 20.93 -7.07 11.64
N VAL A 311 19.64 -6.85 11.52
CA VAL A 311 18.94 -5.74 12.17
C VAL A 311 18.06 -6.31 13.27
N THR A 312 18.23 -5.84 14.48
CA THR A 312 17.35 -6.17 15.60
C THR A 312 16.66 -4.90 16.09
N ALA A 313 15.34 -4.88 16.02
CA ALA A 313 14.54 -3.76 16.50
C ALA A 313 13.74 -4.22 17.73
N LYS A 314 13.86 -3.47 18.85
CA LYS A 314 13.12 -3.73 20.07
C LYS A 314 11.88 -2.87 20.12
N GLY A 315 10.73 -3.51 20.32
CA GLY A 315 9.44 -2.84 20.46
C GLY A 315 9.36 -1.90 21.64
N ILE A 316 8.38 -1.06 21.63
CA ILE A 316 8.13 -0.06 22.70
C ILE A 316 7.53 -0.68 23.97
N GLY A 317 7.02 -1.92 23.87
CA GLY A 317 6.18 -2.52 24.91
C GLY A 317 4.77 -1.93 24.85
N LYS A 318 4.36 -1.31 25.95
CA LYS A 318 3.04 -0.66 26.07
C LYS A 318 3.14 0.85 25.84
N CYS A 319 2.09 1.44 25.29
CA CYS A 319 1.93 2.89 25.29
C CYS A 319 1.73 3.40 26.74
N PRO A 320 2.24 4.60 27.06
CA PRO A 320 2.07 5.18 28.40
C PRO A 320 0.60 5.54 28.68
N ASP A 321 0.25 5.66 29.98
CA ASP A 321 -1.15 5.89 30.41
C ASP A 321 -1.76 7.19 29.87
N ASN A 322 -0.95 8.19 29.58
CA ASN A 322 -1.38 9.45 28.97
C ASN A 322 -1.45 9.43 27.44
N HIS A 323 -1.17 8.29 26.81
CA HIS A 323 -1.33 8.12 25.37
C HIS A 323 -2.81 8.03 24.98
N VAL A 324 -3.18 8.46 23.78
CA VAL A 324 -4.57 8.35 23.24
C VAL A 324 -5.05 6.89 23.14
N ARG A 325 -4.13 5.94 23.15
CA ARG A 325 -4.38 4.48 23.21
C ARG A 325 -3.43 3.86 24.23
N PRO A 326 -3.73 3.96 25.52
CA PRO A 326 -2.88 3.39 26.57
C PRO A 326 -2.96 1.86 26.58
N GLY A 327 -1.88 1.20 27.00
CA GLY A 327 -1.83 -0.27 27.18
C GLY A 327 -1.02 -1.07 26.21
#